data_86e0f5f285bad29fcea746ec7d2d5e6c
#
_entry.id   86e0f5f285bad29fcea746ec7d2d5e6c
#
_cell.length_a   1.000
_cell.length_b   1.000
_cell.length_c   1.000
_cell.angle_alpha   90.00
_cell.angle_beta   90.00
_cell.angle_gamma   90.00
#
_symmetry.space_group_name_H-M   'P 1'
#
loop_
_entity.id
_entity.type
_entity.pdbx_description
1 polymer ?
#
loop_
_entity_poly.entity_id
_entity_poly.type
_entity_poly.pdbx_seq_one_letter_code
_entity_poly.pdbx_strand_id
1 'polypeptide(L)'
;SNLGDLRTRLLAGWVAENVMAEHRARGDWPAPGTQRGTQYQSGVEFRWREDVTMLPSPAFRRIDVLVFAGAEEAHVLARMSGVLAQSQAVRR
;
A
#
# COMPACT_ATOMS: atom_id res chain seq x y z
N SER A 1 -11.43 -22.37 5.39
CA SER A 1 -11.06 -23.33 4.36
C SER A 1 -9.96 -22.76 3.49
N ASN A 2 -9.28 -23.61 2.79
CA ASN A 2 -8.19 -23.17 1.93
C ASN A 2 -8.67 -22.26 0.81
N LEU A 3 -9.85 -22.52 0.25
CA LEU A 3 -10.39 -21.68 -0.80
C LEU A 3 -10.76 -20.30 -0.26
N GLY A 4 -11.34 -20.25 0.94
CA GLY A 4 -11.68 -18.98 1.57
C GLY A 4 -10.44 -18.18 1.87
N ASP A 5 -9.38 -18.84 2.35
CA ASP A 5 -8.12 -18.15 2.64
C ASP A 5 -7.48 -17.63 1.37
N LEU A 6 -7.50 -18.42 0.30
CA LEU A 6 -6.93 -17.99 -0.96
C LEU A 6 -7.67 -16.76 -1.50
N ARG A 7 -9.01 -16.80 -1.47
CA ARG A 7 -9.79 -15.67 -1.93
C ARG A 7 -9.49 -14.42 -1.13
N THR A 8 -9.41 -14.55 0.19
CA THR A 8 -9.11 -13.41 1.06
C THR A 8 -7.76 -12.82 0.71
N ARG A 9 -6.75 -13.65 0.48
CA ARG A 9 -5.42 -13.15 0.13
C ARG A 9 -5.39 -12.50 -1.23
N LEU A 10 -6.15 -13.00 -2.18
CA LEU A 10 -6.25 -12.34 -3.49
C LEU A 10 -6.89 -10.97 -3.37
N LEU A 11 -7.97 -10.86 -2.60
CA LEU A 11 -8.61 -9.57 -2.39
C LEU A 11 -7.68 -8.60 -1.67
N ALA A 12 -6.95 -9.09 -0.67
CA ALA A 12 -5.99 -8.25 0.03
C ALA A 12 -4.89 -7.77 -0.90
N GLY A 13 -4.46 -8.61 -1.83
CA GLY A 13 -3.48 -8.21 -2.83
C GLY A 13 -4.00 -7.07 -3.71
N TRP A 14 -5.25 -7.13 -4.10
CA TRP A 14 -5.85 -6.03 -4.87
C TRP A 14 -5.91 -4.74 -4.06
N VAL A 15 -6.18 -4.84 -2.74
CA VAL A 15 -6.15 -3.66 -1.88
C VAL A 15 -4.76 -3.04 -1.87
N ALA A 16 -3.73 -3.87 -1.70
CA ALA A 16 -2.35 -3.36 -1.69
C ALA A 16 -2.02 -2.68 -3.01
N GLU A 17 -2.42 -3.29 -4.12
CA GLU A 17 -2.18 -2.68 -5.43
C GLU A 17 -2.92 -1.37 -5.59
N ASN A 18 -4.16 -1.30 -5.11
CA ASN A 18 -4.93 -0.08 -5.21
C ASN A 18 -4.31 1.06 -4.41
N VAL A 19 -3.84 0.77 -3.20
CA VAL A 19 -3.18 1.79 -2.38
C VAL A 19 -1.94 2.31 -3.09
N MET A 20 -1.13 1.41 -3.62
CA MET A 20 0.07 1.79 -4.34
C MET A 20 -0.26 2.58 -5.60
N ALA A 21 -1.26 2.13 -6.35
CA ALA A 21 -1.63 2.76 -7.60
C ALA A 21 -2.18 4.17 -7.38
N GLU A 22 -2.84 4.42 -6.25
CA GLU A 22 -3.34 5.76 -5.97
C GLU A 22 -2.22 6.77 -5.84
N HIS A 23 -1.11 6.38 -5.19
CA HIS A 23 0.03 7.29 -5.10
C HIS A 23 0.55 7.64 -6.50
N ARG A 24 0.65 6.64 -7.36
CA ARG A 24 1.16 6.88 -8.71
C ARG A 24 0.19 7.70 -9.54
N ALA A 25 -1.10 7.44 -9.39
CA ALA A 25 -2.11 8.15 -10.16
C ALA A 25 -2.17 9.62 -9.77
N ARG A 26 -2.01 9.91 -8.47
CA ARG A 26 -2.02 11.30 -8.02
C ARG A 26 -0.69 11.99 -8.26
N GLY A 27 0.37 11.20 -8.46
CA GLY A 27 1.71 11.76 -8.58
C GLY A 27 2.17 12.43 -7.30
N ASP A 28 1.65 11.97 -6.15
CA ASP A 28 2.01 12.61 -4.91
C ASP A 28 3.37 12.12 -4.41
N TRP A 29 3.89 12.84 -3.41
CA TRP A 29 5.20 12.57 -2.85
C TRP A 29 5.03 12.45 -1.34
N PRO A 30 4.56 11.28 -0.87
CA PRO A 30 4.24 11.15 0.55
C PRO A 30 5.48 11.32 1.42
N ALA A 31 5.29 11.97 2.55
CA ALA A 31 6.38 12.15 3.51
C ALA A 31 6.76 10.82 4.13
N PRO A 32 8.01 10.64 4.53
CA PRO A 32 8.40 9.45 5.27
C PRO A 32 7.57 9.31 6.53
N GLY A 33 7.23 8.08 6.87
CA GLY A 33 6.40 7.80 8.02
C GLY A 33 5.40 6.71 7.72
N THR A 34 4.46 6.55 8.62
CA THR A 34 3.47 5.48 8.55
C THR A 34 2.09 6.07 8.47
N GLN A 35 1.27 5.54 7.58
CA GLN A 35 -0.14 5.89 7.50
C GLN A 35 -0.96 4.62 7.46
N ARG A 36 -2.20 4.71 7.95
CA ARG A 36 -3.10 3.57 8.01
C ARG A 36 -4.45 3.97 7.46
N GLY A 37 -5.15 2.98 6.93
CA GLY A 37 -6.48 3.22 6.41
C GLY A 37 -7.24 1.92 6.26
N THR A 38 -8.41 2.03 5.67
CA THR A 38 -9.25 0.88 5.38
C THR A 38 -9.72 0.98 3.94
N GLN A 39 -10.05 -0.16 3.38
CA GLN A 39 -10.62 -0.21 2.04
C GLN A 39 -11.51 -1.43 1.93
N TYR A 40 -12.67 -1.24 1.29
CA TYR A 40 -13.57 -2.34 1.00
C TYR A 40 -13.20 -2.94 -0.35
N GLN A 41 -13.22 -4.26 -0.40
CA GLN A 41 -12.99 -4.98 -1.63
C GLN A 41 -13.95 -6.16 -1.66
N SER A 42 -14.87 -6.16 -2.61
CA SER A 42 -15.87 -7.21 -2.74
C SER A 42 -16.65 -7.42 -1.45
N GLY A 43 -17.04 -6.32 -0.81
CA GLY A 43 -17.84 -6.36 0.41
C GLY A 43 -17.09 -6.67 1.67
N VAL A 44 -15.78 -6.83 1.61
CA VAL A 44 -14.95 -7.12 2.78
C VAL A 44 -14.10 -5.90 3.10
N GLU A 45 -14.10 -5.51 4.37
CA GLU A 45 -13.27 -4.41 4.80
C GLU A 45 -11.88 -4.92 5.15
N PHE A 46 -10.87 -4.29 4.57
CA PHE A 46 -9.47 -4.61 4.86
C PHE A 46 -8.82 -3.39 5.49
N ARG A 47 -7.91 -3.65 6.43
CA ARG A 47 -7.07 -2.60 7.00
C ARG A 47 -5.71 -2.67 6.34
N TRP A 48 -5.14 -1.50 6.08
CA TRP A 48 -3.83 -1.46 5.49
C TRP A 48 -2.95 -0.47 6.23
N ARG A 49 -1.66 -0.66 6.09
CA ARG A 49 -0.65 0.27 6.61
C ARG A 49 0.36 0.49 5.49
N GLU A 50 0.77 1.72 5.33
CA GLU A 50 1.87 2.01 4.41
C GLU A 50 3.01 2.65 5.18
N ASP A 51 4.21 2.21 4.88
CA ASP A 51 5.43 2.74 5.47
C ASP A 51 6.25 3.34 4.35
N VAL A 52 6.55 4.63 4.46
CA VAL A 52 7.35 5.33 3.47
C VAL A 52 8.70 5.65 4.11
N THR A 53 9.77 5.24 3.44
CA THR A 53 11.12 5.46 3.95
C THR A 53 11.97 6.14 2.90
N MET A 54 12.91 6.94 3.36
CA MET A 54 13.85 7.59 2.48
C MET A 54 14.90 6.59 2.04
N LEU A 55 15.34 6.77 0.81
CA LEU A 55 16.44 5.98 0.26
C LEU A 55 17.69 6.85 0.21
N PRO A 56 18.86 6.25 -0.02
CA PRO A 56 20.09 7.05 -0.12
C PRO A 56 20.00 8.14 -1.17
N SER A 57 19.33 7.86 -2.29
CA SER A 57 19.09 8.91 -3.26
C SER A 57 17.85 9.69 -2.86
N PRO A 58 17.94 11.01 -2.67
CA PRO A 58 16.78 11.79 -2.22
C PRO A 58 15.66 11.89 -3.28
N ALA A 59 15.95 11.48 -4.51
CA ALA A 59 14.93 11.52 -5.56
C ALA A 59 13.95 10.34 -5.46
N PHE A 60 14.21 9.38 -4.58
CA PHE A 60 13.39 8.18 -4.46
C PHE A 60 12.98 7.93 -3.03
N ARG A 61 11.82 7.32 -2.86
CA ARG A 61 11.37 6.83 -1.57
C ARG A 61 10.82 5.43 -1.73
N ARG A 62 11.07 4.60 -0.72
CA ARG A 62 10.52 3.27 -0.70
C ARG A 62 9.16 3.33 -0.04
N ILE A 63 8.21 2.59 -0.59
CA ILE A 63 6.90 2.47 0.01
C ILE A 63 6.57 0.99 0.17
N ASP A 64 6.15 0.61 1.36
CA ASP A 64 5.71 -0.74 1.67
C ASP A 64 4.25 -0.65 2.10
N VAL A 65 3.40 -1.44 1.45
CA VAL A 65 1.98 -1.50 1.79
C VAL A 65 1.71 -2.89 2.33
N LEU A 66 1.12 -2.94 3.52
CA LEU A 66 0.74 -4.18 4.17
C LEU A 66 -0.77 -4.17 4.37
N VAL A 67 -1.41 -5.31 4.12
CA VAL A 67 -2.86 -5.46 4.31
C VAL A 67 -3.07 -6.57 5.32
N PHE A 68 -3.98 -6.33 6.26
CA PHE A 68 -4.14 -7.19 7.43
C PHE A 68 -5.54 -7.78 7.52
N ALA A 69 -5.62 -8.91 8.22
CA ALA A 69 -6.88 -9.53 8.57
C ALA A 69 -7.31 -9.00 9.93
N GLY A 70 -8.28 -8.13 9.96
CA GLY A 70 -8.82 -7.63 11.22
C GLY A 70 -8.07 -6.44 11.75
N ALA A 71 -8.30 -6.12 13.02
CA ALA A 71 -7.85 -4.86 13.61
C ALA A 71 -6.38 -4.86 14.00
N GLU A 72 -5.81 -6.04 14.22
CA GLU A 72 -4.42 -6.12 14.67
C GLU A 72 -3.50 -6.37 13.50
N GLU A 73 -2.31 -5.80 13.58
CA GLU A 73 -1.34 -5.91 12.49
C GLU A 73 -0.47 -7.14 12.61
N ALA A 74 -0.95 -8.17 13.29
CA ALA A 74 -0.20 -9.39 13.48
C ALA A 74 -0.34 -10.36 12.29
N HIS A 75 -1.42 -10.23 11.53
CA HIS A 75 -1.71 -11.17 10.45
C HIS A 75 -1.66 -10.45 9.11
N VAL A 76 -0.54 -10.54 8.44
CA VAL A 76 -0.37 -9.91 7.14
C VAL A 76 -0.95 -10.82 6.07
N LEU A 77 -1.93 -10.32 5.33
CA LEU A 77 -2.55 -11.06 4.23
C LEU A 77 -1.87 -10.77 2.91
N ALA A 78 -1.35 -9.57 2.74
CA ALA A 78 -0.69 -9.20 1.49
C ALA A 78 0.32 -8.10 1.78
N ARG A 79 1.34 -8.06 0.95
CA ARG A 79 2.39 -7.06 1.05
C ARG A 79 2.82 -6.66 -0.35
N MET A 80 3.05 -5.38 -0.55
CA MET A 80 3.57 -4.88 -1.80
C MET A 80 4.59 -3.80 -1.50
N SER A 81 5.72 -3.87 -2.19
CA SER A 81 6.78 -2.88 -2.00
C SER A 81 7.09 -2.25 -3.34
N GLY A 82 7.47 -0.99 -3.30
CA GLY A 82 7.84 -0.29 -4.51
C GLY A 82 8.69 0.91 -4.20
N VAL A 83 9.08 1.60 -5.24
CA VAL A 83 9.87 2.82 -5.14
C VAL A 83 9.10 3.91 -5.86
N LEU A 84 8.93 5.04 -5.19
CA LEU A 84 8.32 6.22 -5.78
C LEU A 84 9.43 7.20 -6.15
N ALA A 85 9.37 7.72 -7.36
CA ALA A 85 10.30 8.74 -7.80
C ALA A 85 9.63 10.10 -7.61
N GLN A 86 10.41 11.07 -7.18
CA GLN A 86 9.90 12.43 -7.08
C GLN A 86 9.54 12.92 -8.47
N SER A 87 8.31 13.39 -8.60
CA SER A 87 7.86 13.87 -9.88
C SER A 87 8.63 15.12 -10.26
N GLN A 88 9.11 15.14 -11.49
CA GLN A 88 9.72 16.33 -12.02
C GLN A 88 8.62 17.17 -12.54
N ALA A 89 7.90 17.79 -11.70
CA ALA A 89 6.74 18.51 -12.12
C ALA A 89 7.10 19.38 -13.28
N VAL A 90 6.27 19.32 -14.24
CA VAL A 90 6.46 20.15 -15.36
C VAL A 90 6.16 21.53 -14.98
N ARG A 91 7.09 22.35 -15.11
CA ARG A 91 6.85 23.58 -14.78
C ARG A 91 6.93 24.30 -15.89
N ARG A 92 6.36 24.95 -16.01
CA ARG A 92 6.50 25.68 -17.02
C ARG A 92 5.65 26.51 -17.17
#